data_028bdf504a4d912666e31d848867f8cd
#
_entry.id   028bdf504a4d912666e31d848867f8cd
#
_cell.length_a   1.000
_cell.length_b   1.000
_cell.length_c   1.000
_cell.angle_alpha   90.00
_cell.angle_beta   90.00
_cell.angle_gamma   90.00
#
_symmetry.space_group_name_H-M   'P 1'
#
loop_
_entity.id
_entity.type
_entity.pdbx_description
1 polymer ?
#
loop_
_entity_poly.entity_id
_entity_poly.type
_entity_poly.pdbx_seq_one_letter_code
_entity_poly.pdbx_strand_id
1 'polypeptide(L)'
;MIFGKFFKPTIYHGVAAFVCVLASVPSARAQTPSPLQEWQYSSGIALQRLFEPNIPDWQVVMGAAVEHKPLYDGAELTRTIGGPVINVRYKDLFFASIGEGLGVNLWSGAHYRAGLALSYDLGRYVHDDVAHLTGLGDLKIAAAPKAFISYVISKSFPLVVRADVRQIIGGADGVVADLDAYMPLPGSSRRFIMFAGPSYTYADHRYMQREFGVTTTQSIASGYPVYDAHSGSDAMGFGFSSTFFITPKILLNFDTAINHLLGSAGESPITQRVTQHVFVLSIAYSWQ
;
A
#
# COMPACT_ATOMS: atom_id res chain seq x y z
N MET A 1 -39.14 15.53 -37.40
CA MET A 1 -39.56 14.19 -36.97
C MET A 1 -38.33 13.52 -36.33
N ILE A 2 -38.25 13.57 -35.04
CA ILE A 2 -37.90 12.57 -34.04
C ILE A 2 -36.50 11.92 -34.19
N PHE A 3 -35.55 12.31 -33.36
CA PHE A 3 -34.81 11.42 -32.45
C PHE A 3 -34.08 12.26 -31.42
N GLY A 4 -34.69 12.42 -30.29
CA GLY A 4 -34.04 12.79 -29.03
C GLY A 4 -33.96 11.57 -28.13
N LYS A 5 -33.06 11.66 -27.15
CA LYS A 5 -32.85 10.77 -25.96
C LYS A 5 -31.87 9.62 -26.20
N PHE A 6 -30.87 9.39 -25.38
CA PHE A 6 -30.77 9.41 -23.94
C PHE A 6 -29.28 9.50 -23.52
N PHE A 7 -28.84 10.59 -22.95
CA PHE A 7 -27.68 10.60 -22.07
C PHE A 7 -28.22 10.47 -20.64
N LYS A 8 -28.04 9.33 -19.99
CA LYS A 8 -28.32 9.19 -18.56
C LYS A 8 -27.11 9.67 -17.76
N PRO A 9 -27.27 10.60 -16.81
CA PRO A 9 -26.19 11.06 -15.94
C PRO A 9 -26.05 10.10 -14.73
N THR A 10 -25.54 8.90 -14.96
CA THR A 10 -25.37 7.92 -13.87
C THR A 10 -23.93 7.87 -13.33
N ILE A 11 -22.99 8.53 -14.02
CA ILE A 11 -21.56 8.46 -13.69
C ILE A 11 -21.18 9.43 -12.56
N TYR A 12 -21.84 10.57 -12.46
CA TYR A 12 -21.48 11.60 -11.46
C TYR A 12 -21.82 11.22 -10.00
N HIS A 13 -22.79 10.35 -9.79
CA HIS A 13 -23.16 9.91 -8.43
C HIS A 13 -22.18 8.88 -7.83
N GLY A 14 -21.47 8.12 -8.67
CA GLY A 14 -20.50 7.13 -8.23
C GLY A 14 -19.21 7.77 -7.67
N VAL A 15 -18.72 8.84 -8.31
CA VAL A 15 -17.50 9.55 -7.89
C VAL A 15 -17.75 10.34 -6.60
N ALA A 16 -18.91 10.98 -6.47
CA ALA A 16 -19.28 11.70 -5.25
C ALA A 16 -19.47 10.76 -4.07
N ALA A 17 -20.04 9.56 -4.28
CA ALA A 17 -20.19 8.55 -3.24
C ALA A 17 -18.83 8.00 -2.78
N PHE A 18 -17.85 7.85 -3.68
CA PHE A 18 -16.49 7.40 -3.35
C PHE A 18 -15.76 8.40 -2.43
N VAL A 19 -15.86 9.70 -2.73
CA VAL A 19 -15.28 10.76 -1.90
C VAL A 19 -15.97 10.84 -0.53
N CYS A 20 -17.29 10.64 -0.46
CA CYS A 20 -18.03 10.66 0.80
C CYS A 20 -17.75 9.43 1.68
N VAL A 21 -17.47 8.26 1.11
CA VAL A 21 -17.11 7.04 1.87
C VAL A 21 -15.74 7.21 2.53
N LEU A 22 -14.77 7.85 1.86
CA LEU A 22 -13.47 8.18 2.46
C LEU A 22 -13.58 9.22 3.58
N ALA A 23 -14.59 10.12 3.53
CA ALA A 23 -14.79 11.17 4.54
C ALA A 23 -15.58 10.70 5.77
N SER A 24 -16.30 9.56 5.70
CA SER A 24 -17.18 9.08 6.75
C SER A 24 -16.69 7.84 7.53
N VAL A 25 -15.44 7.38 7.28
CA VAL A 25 -14.85 6.28 8.07
C VAL A 25 -14.37 6.85 9.41
N PRO A 26 -15.06 6.59 10.52
CA PRO A 26 -14.60 7.07 11.81
C PRO A 26 -13.31 6.35 12.15
N SER A 27 -12.20 7.10 12.16
CA SER A 27 -10.92 6.72 12.77
C SER A 27 -10.28 5.41 12.30
N ALA A 28 -10.50 4.97 11.07
CA ALA A 28 -9.64 3.98 10.44
C ALA A 28 -8.29 4.64 10.12
N ARG A 29 -7.44 4.75 11.14
CA ARG A 29 -6.07 5.24 11.02
C ARG A 29 -5.21 4.05 10.61
N ALA A 30 -5.09 3.89 9.32
CA ALA A 30 -4.21 2.89 8.73
C ALA A 30 -2.82 3.51 8.55
N GLN A 31 -1.77 2.73 8.56
CA GLN A 31 -0.44 3.13 8.10
C GLN A 31 -0.45 3.46 6.60
N THR A 32 0.58 4.15 6.15
CA THR A 32 0.95 4.27 4.75
C THR A 32 0.80 2.91 4.06
N PRO A 33 0.26 2.85 2.84
CA PRO A 33 0.18 1.60 2.10
C PRO A 33 1.52 0.89 2.09
N SER A 34 1.57 -0.29 2.68
CA SER A 34 2.79 -1.09 2.69
C SER A 34 3.01 -1.72 1.32
N PRO A 35 4.25 -2.07 0.94
CA PRO A 35 4.52 -2.83 -0.28
C PRO A 35 3.62 -4.05 -0.44
N LEU A 36 3.26 -4.72 0.66
CA LEU A 36 2.36 -5.87 0.66
C LEU A 36 0.95 -5.54 0.14
N GLN A 37 0.38 -4.40 0.55
CA GLN A 37 -0.94 -3.97 0.08
C GLN A 37 -0.90 -3.59 -1.40
N GLU A 38 0.21 -3.03 -1.85
CA GLU A 38 0.45 -2.74 -3.26
C GLU A 38 0.58 -4.01 -4.10
N TRP A 39 1.18 -5.08 -3.56
CA TRP A 39 1.33 -6.35 -4.27
C TRP A 39 -0.01 -6.99 -4.62
N GLN A 40 -0.98 -6.96 -3.73
CA GLN A 40 -2.32 -7.51 -3.98
C GLN A 40 -2.93 -6.97 -5.26
N TYR A 41 -2.69 -5.69 -5.54
CA TYR A 41 -3.35 -4.97 -6.62
C TYR A 41 -2.49 -4.86 -7.87
N SER A 42 -1.18 -4.72 -7.74
CA SER A 42 -0.28 -4.57 -8.88
C SER A 42 0.17 -5.90 -9.47
N SER A 43 0.43 -6.92 -8.64
CA SER A 43 0.85 -8.24 -9.12
C SER A 43 -0.20 -8.90 -10.00
N GLY A 44 -1.44 -8.89 -9.53
CA GLY A 44 -2.55 -9.51 -10.27
C GLY A 44 -2.70 -8.96 -11.68
N ILE A 45 -2.49 -7.65 -11.90
CA ILE A 45 -2.70 -7.05 -13.22
C ILE A 45 -1.58 -7.40 -14.20
N ALA A 46 -0.32 -7.30 -13.77
CA ALA A 46 0.81 -7.61 -14.66
C ALA A 46 0.78 -9.08 -15.09
N LEU A 47 0.48 -9.99 -14.16
CA LEU A 47 0.35 -11.42 -14.45
C LEU A 47 -0.93 -11.72 -15.23
N GLN A 48 -2.05 -11.07 -14.91
CA GLN A 48 -3.29 -11.26 -15.65
C GLN A 48 -3.10 -10.95 -17.13
N ARG A 49 -2.45 -9.83 -17.47
CA ARG A 49 -2.18 -9.49 -18.88
C ARG A 49 -1.29 -10.49 -19.60
N LEU A 50 -0.34 -11.08 -18.89
CA LEU A 50 0.56 -12.06 -19.47
C LEU A 50 -0.17 -13.37 -19.85
N PHE A 51 -1.14 -13.79 -19.03
CA PHE A 51 -1.86 -15.06 -19.19
C PHE A 51 -3.24 -14.90 -19.83
N GLU A 52 -3.88 -13.74 -19.62
CA GLU A 52 -5.22 -13.40 -20.12
C GLU A 52 -5.17 -12.06 -20.88
N PRO A 53 -4.89 -12.08 -22.18
CA PRO A 53 -4.76 -10.83 -22.96
C PRO A 53 -6.07 -10.03 -23.07
N ASN A 54 -7.24 -10.68 -22.92
CA ASN A 54 -8.55 -10.04 -22.97
C ASN A 54 -9.00 -9.69 -21.54
N ILE A 55 -8.65 -8.49 -21.10
CA ILE A 55 -9.06 -7.95 -19.80
C ILE A 55 -10.40 -7.24 -19.97
N PRO A 56 -11.39 -7.45 -19.08
CA PRO A 56 -12.63 -6.69 -19.08
C PRO A 56 -12.38 -5.18 -18.96
N ASP A 57 -13.23 -4.36 -19.61
CA ASP A 57 -13.13 -2.90 -19.54
C ASP A 57 -13.22 -2.39 -18.09
N TRP A 58 -14.08 -2.99 -17.30
CA TRP A 58 -14.24 -2.71 -15.88
C TRP A 58 -13.91 -3.91 -15.02
N GLN A 59 -13.12 -3.70 -14.01
CA GLN A 59 -12.86 -4.66 -12.93
C GLN A 59 -13.14 -3.95 -11.61
N VAL A 60 -14.09 -4.44 -10.83
CA VAL A 60 -14.46 -3.88 -9.55
C VAL A 60 -14.41 -4.98 -8.50
N VAL A 61 -13.64 -4.78 -7.46
CA VAL A 61 -13.58 -5.66 -6.29
C VAL A 61 -13.94 -4.84 -5.06
N MET A 62 -14.95 -5.31 -4.32
CA MET A 62 -15.40 -4.66 -3.09
C MET A 62 -15.59 -5.69 -2.00
N GLY A 63 -15.22 -5.33 -0.77
CA GLY A 63 -15.31 -6.24 0.36
C GLY A 63 -14.94 -5.58 1.68
N ALA A 64 -14.55 -6.41 2.63
CA ALA A 64 -14.07 -5.99 3.93
C ALA A 64 -12.78 -6.74 4.30
N ALA A 65 -11.93 -6.10 5.04
CA ALA A 65 -10.69 -6.65 5.57
C ALA A 65 -10.56 -6.39 7.07
N VAL A 66 -9.83 -7.28 7.72
CA VAL A 66 -9.28 -7.09 9.06
C VAL A 66 -7.76 -7.14 8.93
N GLU A 67 -7.09 -6.12 9.45
CA GLU A 67 -5.64 -5.98 9.45
C GLU A 67 -5.11 -5.93 10.88
N HIS A 68 -4.08 -6.72 11.16
CA HIS A 68 -3.30 -6.67 12.39
C HIS A 68 -1.88 -6.22 12.07
N LYS A 69 -1.46 -5.10 12.67
CA LYS A 69 -0.19 -4.46 12.37
C LYS A 69 0.37 -3.64 13.54
N PRO A 70 1.63 -3.22 13.50
CA PRO A 70 2.19 -2.25 14.43
C PRO A 70 1.43 -0.94 14.41
N LEU A 71 1.47 -0.19 15.51
CA LEU A 71 0.87 1.15 15.59
C LEU A 71 1.53 2.15 14.65
N TYR A 72 2.87 2.05 14.50
CA TYR A 72 3.73 2.81 13.60
C TYR A 72 5.01 2.00 13.34
N ASP A 73 5.84 2.43 12.39
CA ASP A 73 7.09 1.74 12.07
C ASP A 73 8.08 1.85 13.24
N GLY A 74 8.50 0.69 13.75
CA GLY A 74 9.30 0.58 14.96
C GLY A 74 8.51 0.36 16.26
N ALA A 75 7.17 0.43 16.26
CA ALA A 75 6.37 0.20 17.45
C ALA A 75 6.42 -1.27 17.90
N GLU A 76 6.49 -1.50 19.22
CA GLU A 76 6.25 -2.82 19.80
C GLU A 76 4.77 -3.15 19.89
N LEU A 77 3.95 -2.15 20.17
CA LEU A 77 2.51 -2.29 20.28
C LEU A 77 1.87 -2.48 18.90
N THR A 78 0.86 -3.32 18.85
CA THR A 78 0.09 -3.64 17.65
C THR A 78 -1.36 -3.26 17.81
N ARG A 79 -2.08 -3.13 16.70
CA ARG A 79 -3.54 -2.95 16.65
C ARG A 79 -4.18 -3.81 15.60
N THR A 80 -5.45 -4.11 15.82
CA THR A 80 -6.31 -4.76 14.83
C THR A 80 -7.36 -3.77 14.38
N ILE A 81 -7.47 -3.54 13.07
CA ILE A 81 -8.42 -2.61 12.48
C ILE A 81 -9.23 -3.31 11.41
N GLY A 82 -10.49 -2.92 11.25
CA GLY A 82 -11.34 -3.32 10.13
C GLY A 82 -11.47 -2.19 9.13
N GLY A 83 -11.55 -2.52 7.85
CA GLY A 83 -11.72 -1.54 6.79
C GLY A 83 -12.36 -2.12 5.53
N PRO A 84 -12.81 -1.26 4.60
CA PRO A 84 -13.31 -1.70 3.31
C PRO A 84 -12.16 -2.15 2.41
N VAL A 85 -12.45 -3.10 1.53
CA VAL A 85 -11.62 -3.41 0.35
C VAL A 85 -12.31 -2.78 -0.85
N ILE A 86 -11.63 -1.90 -1.55
CA ILE A 86 -12.13 -1.26 -2.75
C ILE A 86 -11.01 -1.24 -3.78
N ASN A 87 -11.27 -1.83 -4.94
CA ASN A 87 -10.36 -1.83 -6.06
C ASN A 87 -11.18 -1.70 -7.34
N VAL A 88 -11.00 -0.61 -8.06
CA VAL A 88 -11.69 -0.30 -9.31
C VAL A 88 -10.65 -0.07 -10.38
N ARG A 89 -10.81 -0.70 -11.54
CA ARG A 89 -9.95 -0.53 -12.70
C ARG A 89 -10.78 -0.35 -13.96
N TYR A 90 -10.31 0.51 -14.83
CA TYR A 90 -10.92 0.77 -16.12
C TYR A 90 -9.90 0.65 -17.25
N LYS A 91 -10.09 -0.30 -18.15
CA LYS A 91 -9.28 -0.57 -19.37
C LYS A 91 -7.79 -0.70 -19.10
N ASP A 92 -7.41 -1.14 -17.91
CA ASP A 92 -6.01 -1.12 -17.46
C ASP A 92 -5.32 0.26 -17.62
N LEU A 93 -6.11 1.31 -17.78
CA LEU A 93 -5.62 2.69 -17.88
C LEU A 93 -5.76 3.42 -16.54
N PHE A 94 -6.92 3.37 -15.91
CA PHE A 94 -7.18 4.02 -14.62
C PHE A 94 -7.40 2.97 -13.54
N PHE A 95 -6.92 3.27 -12.35
CA PHE A 95 -7.21 2.49 -11.17
C PHE A 95 -7.47 3.37 -9.95
N ALA A 96 -8.27 2.83 -9.03
CA ALA A 96 -8.55 3.41 -7.73
C ALA A 96 -8.59 2.27 -6.71
N SER A 97 -7.70 2.28 -5.74
CA SER A 97 -7.68 1.27 -4.69
C SER A 97 -7.25 1.85 -3.35
N ILE A 98 -7.64 1.20 -2.26
CA ILE A 98 -7.17 1.60 -0.93
C ILE A 98 -5.66 1.33 -0.81
N GLY A 99 -5.13 0.27 -1.41
CA GLY A 99 -3.72 -0.07 -1.32
C GLY A 99 -2.79 0.77 -2.19
N GLU A 100 -3.24 1.26 -3.35
CA GLU A 100 -2.38 2.00 -4.28
C GLU A 100 -2.76 3.48 -4.44
N GLY A 101 -3.96 3.87 -3.99
CA GLY A 101 -4.51 5.20 -4.22
C GLY A 101 -5.22 5.33 -5.57
N LEU A 102 -5.16 6.50 -6.16
CA LEU A 102 -5.73 6.83 -7.47
C LEU A 102 -4.61 6.94 -8.51
N GLY A 103 -4.70 6.23 -9.61
CA GLY A 103 -3.61 6.26 -10.57
C GLY A 103 -3.99 5.99 -12.01
N VAL A 104 -2.99 6.17 -12.86
CA VAL A 104 -3.07 5.97 -14.30
C VAL A 104 -1.85 5.20 -14.79
N ASN A 105 -2.08 4.16 -15.60
CA ASN A 105 -1.04 3.45 -16.32
C ASN A 105 -0.78 4.20 -17.64
N LEU A 106 0.29 4.96 -17.72
CA LEU A 106 0.66 5.74 -18.90
C LEU A 106 1.24 4.85 -20.01
N TRP A 107 1.98 3.84 -19.60
CA TRP A 107 2.57 2.86 -20.51
C TRP A 107 2.26 1.46 -20.01
N SER A 108 1.70 0.65 -20.86
CA SER A 108 1.37 -0.73 -20.53
C SER A 108 1.58 -1.64 -21.73
N GLY A 109 2.11 -2.84 -21.49
CA GLY A 109 2.39 -3.89 -22.46
C GLY A 109 2.15 -5.26 -21.87
N ALA A 110 2.51 -6.30 -22.64
CA ALA A 110 2.37 -7.68 -22.17
C ALA A 110 3.23 -7.99 -20.93
N HIS A 111 4.39 -7.32 -20.82
CA HIS A 111 5.36 -7.58 -19.77
C HIS A 111 5.58 -6.41 -18.82
N TYR A 112 5.11 -5.23 -19.13
CA TYR A 112 5.40 -4.05 -18.33
C TYR A 112 4.20 -3.16 -18.12
N ARG A 113 4.27 -2.38 -17.08
CA ARG A 113 3.36 -1.31 -16.73
C ARG A 113 4.13 -0.21 -16.04
N ALA A 114 3.90 1.04 -16.45
CA ALA A 114 4.44 2.20 -15.78
C ALA A 114 3.39 3.31 -15.73
N GLY A 115 3.38 4.08 -14.65
CA GLY A 115 2.36 5.10 -14.47
C GLY A 115 2.63 6.02 -13.30
N LEU A 116 1.61 6.82 -13.02
CA LEU A 116 1.58 7.77 -11.92
C LEU A 116 0.38 7.47 -11.03
N ALA A 117 0.52 7.72 -9.75
CA ALA A 117 -0.57 7.61 -8.78
C ALA A 117 -0.50 8.74 -7.75
N LEU A 118 -1.63 9.02 -7.13
CA LEU A 118 -1.74 9.78 -5.91
C LEU A 118 -2.08 8.80 -4.79
N SER A 119 -1.08 8.48 -3.99
CA SER A 119 -1.19 7.68 -2.78
C SER A 119 -1.28 8.59 -1.56
N TYR A 120 -1.16 8.02 -0.38
CA TYR A 120 -1.25 8.76 0.88
C TYR A 120 -0.32 8.14 1.91
N ASP A 121 0.05 8.97 2.88
CA ASP A 121 0.71 8.60 4.12
C ASP A 121 -0.24 8.92 5.26
N LEU A 122 -0.47 8.00 6.17
CA LEU A 122 -1.42 8.17 7.28
C LEU A 122 -0.79 8.75 8.53
N GLY A 123 0.53 8.84 8.52
CA GLY A 123 1.31 9.44 9.58
C GLY A 123 1.33 8.63 10.88
N ARG A 124 1.85 9.27 11.93
CA ARG A 124 2.01 8.74 13.28
C ARG A 124 1.48 9.76 14.30
N TYR A 125 0.68 9.33 15.24
CA TYR A 125 0.03 10.22 16.20
C TYR A 125 0.40 9.86 17.64
N VAL A 126 0.71 10.87 18.44
CA VAL A 126 1.10 10.71 19.85
C VAL A 126 0.05 9.95 20.65
N HIS A 127 -1.24 10.17 20.38
CA HIS A 127 -2.33 9.50 21.13
C HIS A 127 -2.45 8.00 20.82
N ASP A 128 -1.80 7.49 19.75
CA ASP A 128 -1.77 6.05 19.45
C ASP A 128 -0.82 5.31 20.41
N ASP A 129 0.27 5.97 20.84
CA ASP A 129 1.24 5.43 21.82
C ASP A 129 1.81 6.56 22.68
N VAL A 130 1.01 6.99 23.66
CA VAL A 130 1.36 8.10 24.55
C VAL A 130 2.66 7.83 25.33
N ALA A 131 2.91 6.56 25.67
CA ALA A 131 4.09 6.19 26.46
C ALA A 131 5.41 6.45 25.71
N HIS A 132 5.44 6.26 24.40
CA HIS A 132 6.67 6.35 23.60
C HIS A 132 6.70 7.56 22.66
N LEU A 133 5.56 8.17 22.35
CA LEU A 133 5.50 9.28 21.38
C LEU A 133 5.29 10.66 22.03
N THR A 134 5.07 10.75 23.36
CA THR A 134 4.94 12.03 24.04
C THR A 134 6.19 12.88 23.84
N GLY A 135 6.00 14.13 23.43
CA GLY A 135 7.07 15.09 23.16
C GLY A 135 7.66 15.01 21.75
N LEU A 136 7.33 13.99 20.94
CA LEU A 136 7.80 13.86 19.56
C LEU A 136 6.91 14.61 18.55
N GLY A 137 5.62 14.79 18.89
CA GLY A 137 4.63 15.43 18.03
C GLY A 137 4.01 14.48 17.00
N ASP A 138 2.91 14.95 16.40
CA ASP A 138 2.16 14.19 15.39
C ASP A 138 2.78 14.37 14.00
N LEU A 139 2.89 13.28 13.27
CA LEU A 139 3.05 13.28 11.82
C LEU A 139 1.67 13.10 11.20
N LYS A 140 1.16 14.16 10.57
CA LYS A 140 -0.21 14.18 10.04
C LYS A 140 -0.31 13.41 8.72
N ILE A 141 -1.54 12.99 8.40
CA ILE A 141 -1.85 12.44 7.08
C ILE A 141 -1.37 13.37 5.97
N ALA A 142 -0.78 12.80 4.95
CA ALA A 142 -0.15 13.51 3.84
C ALA A 142 -0.50 12.88 2.49
N ALA A 143 -0.50 13.69 1.44
CA ALA A 143 -0.57 13.21 0.07
C ALA A 143 0.80 12.71 -0.38
N ALA A 144 0.81 11.63 -1.17
CA ALA A 144 2.02 10.99 -1.67
C ALA A 144 1.92 10.74 -3.18
N PRO A 145 2.13 11.76 -4.05
CA PRO A 145 2.28 11.51 -5.47
C PRO A 145 3.42 10.53 -5.73
N LYS A 146 3.15 9.54 -6.61
CA LYS A 146 3.98 8.37 -6.85
C LYS A 146 4.15 8.13 -8.34
N ALA A 147 5.36 7.76 -8.77
CA ALA A 147 5.65 7.17 -10.07
C ALA A 147 6.06 5.71 -9.86
N PHE A 148 5.60 4.82 -10.72
CA PHE A 148 5.88 3.39 -10.59
C PHE A 148 6.14 2.73 -11.93
N ILE A 149 6.89 1.62 -11.87
CA ILE A 149 7.09 0.69 -12.97
C ILE A 149 7.04 -0.74 -12.45
N SER A 150 6.37 -1.62 -13.19
CA SER A 150 6.37 -3.06 -12.95
C SER A 150 6.75 -3.80 -14.21
N TYR A 151 7.53 -4.87 -14.08
CA TYR A 151 7.97 -5.71 -15.18
C TYR A 151 7.84 -7.18 -14.82
N VAL A 152 7.25 -7.99 -15.72
CA VAL A 152 7.16 -9.45 -15.60
C VAL A 152 8.18 -10.08 -16.55
N ILE A 153 9.09 -10.90 -16.05
CA ILE A 153 10.20 -11.44 -16.84
C ILE A 153 9.67 -12.30 -18.00
N SER A 154 8.90 -13.35 -17.74
CA SER A 154 8.31 -14.20 -18.79
C SER A 154 7.17 -15.06 -18.25
N LYS A 155 6.42 -15.73 -19.17
CA LYS A 155 5.40 -16.71 -18.80
C LYS A 155 5.97 -17.96 -18.12
N SER A 156 7.16 -18.37 -18.52
CA SER A 156 7.84 -19.55 -17.94
C SER A 156 8.50 -19.24 -16.61
N PHE A 157 8.85 -17.98 -16.38
CA PHE A 157 9.39 -17.47 -15.12
C PHE A 157 8.70 -16.16 -14.76
N PRO A 158 7.49 -16.24 -14.17
CA PRO A 158 6.62 -15.08 -13.97
C PRO A 158 7.02 -14.25 -12.73
N LEU A 159 8.32 -13.97 -12.60
CA LEU A 159 8.83 -13.04 -11.60
C LEU A 159 8.42 -11.61 -11.99
N VAL A 160 7.72 -10.94 -11.10
CA VAL A 160 7.39 -9.53 -11.21
C VAL A 160 8.42 -8.74 -10.42
N VAL A 161 9.02 -7.75 -11.04
CA VAL A 161 9.84 -6.74 -10.38
C VAL A 161 9.09 -5.42 -10.46
N ARG A 162 8.93 -4.75 -9.34
CA ARG A 162 8.30 -3.44 -9.26
C ARG A 162 9.25 -2.46 -8.57
N ALA A 163 9.28 -1.26 -9.09
CA ALA A 163 9.92 -0.13 -8.43
C ALA A 163 8.95 1.05 -8.41
N ASP A 164 8.93 1.78 -7.33
CA ASP A 164 8.22 3.06 -7.24
C ASP A 164 8.99 4.09 -6.42
N VAL A 165 8.67 5.35 -6.67
CA VAL A 165 9.18 6.49 -5.92
C VAL A 165 8.01 7.40 -5.61
N ARG A 166 7.86 7.75 -4.34
CA ARG A 166 6.82 8.66 -3.86
C ARG A 166 7.41 9.84 -3.10
N GLN A 167 6.84 11.01 -3.32
CA GLN A 167 7.12 12.22 -2.54
C GLN A 167 5.99 12.42 -1.54
N ILE A 168 6.28 12.34 -0.26
CA ILE A 168 5.33 12.67 0.80
C ILE A 168 5.31 14.17 0.99
N ILE A 169 4.12 14.80 0.96
CA ILE A 169 3.95 16.26 1.02
C ILE A 169 3.27 16.61 2.34
N GLY A 170 4.06 17.04 3.33
CA GLY A 170 3.62 17.22 4.71
C GLY A 170 3.78 15.93 5.52
N GLY A 171 3.25 15.83 6.74
CA GLY A 171 3.44 14.67 7.60
C GLY A 171 4.91 14.33 7.81
N ALA A 172 5.33 13.14 7.35
CA ALA A 172 6.71 12.69 7.36
C ALA A 172 7.60 13.49 6.39
N ASP A 173 7.04 14.07 5.34
CA ASP A 173 7.71 14.94 4.35
C ASP A 173 9.05 14.38 3.86
N GLY A 174 9.13 13.93 2.63
CA GLY A 174 10.36 13.37 2.06
C GLY A 174 10.11 12.42 0.90
N VAL A 175 11.16 11.82 0.39
CA VAL A 175 11.13 10.86 -0.72
C VAL A 175 11.36 9.46 -0.20
N VAL A 176 10.47 8.54 -0.59
CA VAL A 176 10.59 7.11 -0.32
C VAL A 176 10.58 6.36 -1.64
N ALA A 177 11.46 5.38 -1.79
CA ALA A 177 11.57 4.52 -2.94
C ALA A 177 11.49 3.06 -2.53
N ASP A 178 10.63 2.28 -3.18
CA ASP A 178 10.45 0.86 -2.95
C ASP A 178 10.90 0.04 -4.17
N LEU A 179 11.46 -1.11 -3.89
CA LEU A 179 11.83 -2.13 -4.85
C LEU A 179 11.31 -3.48 -4.36
N ASP A 180 10.43 -4.08 -5.16
CA ASP A 180 9.80 -5.35 -4.84
C ASP A 180 10.08 -6.39 -5.92
N ALA A 181 10.19 -7.64 -5.50
CA ALA A 181 10.24 -8.77 -6.41
C ALA A 181 9.37 -9.90 -5.87
N TYR A 182 8.39 -10.36 -6.63
CA TYR A 182 7.48 -11.43 -6.21
C TYR A 182 7.10 -12.33 -7.36
N MET A 183 6.76 -13.57 -7.04
CA MET A 183 6.37 -14.57 -8.03
C MET A 183 5.27 -15.49 -7.51
N PRO A 184 4.45 -16.07 -8.42
CA PRO A 184 3.53 -17.13 -8.06
C PRO A 184 4.27 -18.32 -7.49
N LEU A 185 3.74 -18.90 -6.42
CA LEU A 185 4.32 -20.10 -5.80
C LEU A 185 3.81 -21.38 -6.48
N PRO A 186 4.61 -22.46 -6.46
CA PRO A 186 4.16 -23.78 -6.87
C PRO A 186 2.90 -24.19 -6.11
N GLY A 187 1.96 -24.85 -6.81
CA GLY A 187 0.65 -25.18 -6.27
C GLY A 187 -0.43 -24.13 -6.50
N SER A 188 -0.07 -22.96 -7.05
CA SER A 188 -1.06 -21.99 -7.52
C SER A 188 -1.92 -22.59 -8.63
N SER A 189 -3.22 -22.29 -8.58
CA SER A 189 -4.23 -22.74 -9.54
C SER A 189 -5.22 -21.61 -9.81
N ARG A 190 -6.16 -21.81 -10.75
CA ARG A 190 -7.22 -20.81 -10.99
C ARG A 190 -8.10 -20.53 -9.78
N ARG A 191 -8.18 -21.47 -8.84
CA ARG A 191 -8.99 -21.36 -7.62
C ARG A 191 -8.19 -20.91 -6.40
N PHE A 192 -6.90 -21.13 -6.41
CA PHE A 192 -6.03 -20.78 -5.29
C PHE A 192 -4.72 -20.21 -5.83
N ILE A 193 -4.48 -18.94 -5.62
CA ILE A 193 -3.32 -18.24 -6.13
C ILE A 193 -2.46 -17.84 -4.93
N MET A 194 -1.16 -18.08 -5.00
CA MET A 194 -0.20 -17.71 -3.97
C MET A 194 0.95 -16.93 -4.60
N PHE A 195 1.40 -15.89 -3.89
CA PHE A 195 2.59 -15.10 -4.25
C PHE A 195 3.48 -14.94 -3.04
N ALA A 196 4.78 -14.86 -3.26
CA ALA A 196 5.71 -14.45 -2.24
C ALA A 196 6.91 -13.73 -2.85
N GLY A 197 7.56 -12.92 -2.04
CA GLY A 197 8.78 -12.25 -2.45
C GLY A 197 9.30 -11.20 -1.48
N PRO A 198 10.56 -10.75 -1.71
CA PRO A 198 11.18 -9.71 -0.92
C PRO A 198 10.74 -8.31 -1.33
N SER A 199 10.87 -7.37 -0.40
CA SER A 199 10.75 -5.94 -0.58
C SER A 199 11.94 -5.22 0.05
N TYR A 200 12.26 -4.06 -0.49
CA TYR A 200 13.29 -3.16 0.02
C TYR A 200 12.82 -1.72 -0.10
N THR A 201 12.98 -0.96 0.98
CA THR A 201 12.60 0.46 1.05
C THR A 201 13.84 1.30 1.34
N TYR A 202 14.01 2.35 0.54
CA TYR A 202 14.98 3.42 0.73
C TYR A 202 14.25 4.72 1.02
N ALA A 203 14.78 5.53 1.95
CA ALA A 203 14.20 6.83 2.24
C ALA A 203 15.27 7.94 2.31
N ASP A 204 14.86 9.15 1.94
CA ASP A 204 15.73 10.30 2.03
C ASP A 204 15.90 10.79 3.48
N HIS A 205 16.87 11.70 3.70
CA HIS A 205 17.14 12.23 5.03
C HIS A 205 15.94 12.95 5.64
N ARG A 206 15.10 13.62 4.84
CA ARG A 206 13.96 14.38 5.35
C ARG A 206 12.90 13.46 5.92
N TYR A 207 12.56 12.38 5.19
CA TYR A 207 11.64 11.34 5.67
C TYR A 207 12.20 10.67 6.93
N MET A 208 13.45 10.19 6.86
CA MET A 208 14.11 9.49 7.97
C MET A 208 14.16 10.34 9.23
N GLN A 209 14.51 11.62 9.11
CA GLN A 209 14.56 12.53 10.25
C GLN A 209 13.17 12.81 10.83
N ARG A 210 12.12 12.83 10.03
CA ARG A 210 10.74 13.03 10.50
C ARG A 210 10.18 11.80 11.21
N GLU A 211 10.41 10.61 10.65
CA GLU A 211 9.89 9.37 11.20
C GLU A 211 10.72 8.86 12.40
N PHE A 212 12.03 8.91 12.28
CA PHE A 212 12.94 8.23 13.21
C PHE A 212 13.89 9.15 13.96
N GLY A 213 13.99 10.43 13.57
CA GLY A 213 14.85 11.40 14.20
C GLY A 213 14.28 12.00 15.48
N VAL A 214 15.18 12.51 16.34
CA VAL A 214 14.83 13.24 17.56
C VAL A 214 15.59 14.56 17.57
N THR A 215 14.90 15.67 17.38
CA THR A 215 15.48 17.02 17.45
C THR A 215 15.77 17.40 18.90
N THR A 216 16.60 18.45 19.11
CA THR A 216 16.89 18.96 20.46
C THR A 216 15.62 19.31 21.24
N THR A 217 14.63 19.94 20.58
CA THR A 217 13.36 20.29 21.22
C THR A 217 12.57 19.06 21.64
N GLN A 218 12.52 18.04 20.75
CA GLN A 218 11.86 16.78 21.05
C GLN A 218 12.59 16.01 22.15
N SER A 219 13.92 16.04 22.18
CA SER A 219 14.72 15.42 23.22
C SER A 219 14.38 15.97 24.61
N ILE A 220 14.27 17.29 24.73
CA ILE A 220 13.87 17.93 26.00
C ILE A 220 12.45 17.54 26.41
N ALA A 221 11.53 17.43 25.44
CA ALA A 221 10.12 17.14 25.69
C ALA A 221 9.82 15.66 25.95
N SER A 222 10.54 14.75 25.29
CA SER A 222 10.31 13.29 25.35
C SER A 222 11.25 12.56 26.30
N GLY A 223 12.44 13.12 26.59
CA GLY A 223 13.51 12.44 27.30
C GLY A 223 14.37 11.51 26.45
N TYR A 224 14.08 11.32 25.17
CA TYR A 224 14.94 10.57 24.25
C TYR A 224 16.23 11.36 23.94
N PRO A 225 17.36 10.68 23.66
CA PRO A 225 18.57 11.35 23.17
C PRO A 225 18.31 12.01 21.80
N VAL A 226 18.99 13.11 21.52
CA VAL A 226 19.00 13.71 20.17
C VAL A 226 19.52 12.67 19.19
N TYR A 227 18.80 12.49 18.08
CA TYR A 227 19.12 11.51 17.06
C TYR A 227 18.92 12.09 15.66
N ASP A 228 19.99 12.09 14.88
CA ASP A 228 20.01 12.53 13.49
C ASP A 228 19.90 11.32 12.58
N ALA A 229 18.71 11.05 12.07
CA ALA A 229 18.44 9.93 11.20
C ALA A 229 18.86 10.25 9.76
N HIS A 230 19.81 9.50 9.22
CA HIS A 230 20.36 9.71 7.88
C HIS A 230 19.55 9.01 6.80
N SER A 231 19.64 9.55 5.56
CA SER A 231 19.12 8.85 4.38
C SER A 231 19.76 7.48 4.19
N GLY A 232 19.01 6.52 3.70
CA GLY A 232 19.53 5.18 3.46
C GLY A 232 18.44 4.11 3.40
N SER A 233 18.85 2.88 3.67
CA SER A 233 17.95 1.76 3.81
C SER A 233 17.04 1.97 5.00
N ASP A 234 15.73 2.02 4.75
CA ASP A 234 14.70 2.14 5.77
C ASP A 234 14.28 0.76 6.27
N ALA A 235 13.89 -0.11 5.36
CA ALA A 235 13.43 -1.46 5.69
C ALA A 235 13.75 -2.47 4.60
N MET A 236 13.81 -3.74 5.00
CA MET A 236 13.68 -4.90 4.12
C MET A 236 12.54 -5.79 4.60
N GLY A 237 11.84 -6.40 3.66
CA GLY A 237 10.71 -7.24 3.99
C GLY A 237 10.65 -8.52 3.18
N PHE A 238 9.78 -9.41 3.62
CA PHE A 238 9.35 -10.57 2.85
C PHE A 238 7.85 -10.76 3.05
N GLY A 239 7.12 -10.78 1.93
CA GLY A 239 5.67 -10.91 1.93
C GLY A 239 5.20 -12.21 1.32
N PHE A 240 4.01 -12.62 1.77
CA PHE A 240 3.25 -13.73 1.23
C PHE A 240 1.80 -13.29 1.07
N SER A 241 1.22 -13.58 -0.08
CA SER A 241 -0.20 -13.32 -0.39
C SER A 241 -0.84 -14.58 -0.93
N SER A 242 -2.07 -14.88 -0.48
CA SER A 242 -2.85 -15.97 -1.02
C SER A 242 -4.29 -15.55 -1.24
N THR A 243 -4.84 -15.90 -2.40
CA THR A 243 -6.24 -15.65 -2.77
C THR A 243 -6.92 -16.96 -3.08
N PHE A 244 -8.00 -17.24 -2.37
CA PHE A 244 -8.87 -18.38 -2.59
C PHE A 244 -10.21 -17.93 -3.15
N PHE A 245 -10.57 -18.41 -4.34
CA PHE A 245 -11.86 -18.15 -4.97
C PHE A 245 -12.89 -19.16 -4.46
N ILE A 246 -13.72 -18.73 -3.51
CA ILE A 246 -14.86 -19.53 -3.00
C ILE A 246 -15.83 -19.83 -4.14
N THR A 247 -16.13 -18.80 -4.93
CA THR A 247 -16.83 -18.86 -6.21
C THR A 247 -16.05 -18.02 -7.24
N PRO A 248 -16.40 -18.05 -8.55
CA PRO A 248 -15.75 -17.15 -9.51
C PRO A 248 -15.83 -15.66 -9.17
N LYS A 249 -16.75 -15.27 -8.29
CA LYS A 249 -16.99 -13.87 -7.89
C LYS A 249 -16.66 -13.55 -6.44
N ILE A 250 -16.58 -14.55 -5.57
CA ILE A 250 -16.29 -14.36 -4.13
C ILE A 250 -14.89 -14.87 -3.86
N LEU A 251 -14.05 -14.00 -3.35
CA LEU A 251 -12.68 -14.32 -3.00
C LEU A 251 -12.41 -14.07 -1.50
N LEU A 252 -11.61 -14.93 -0.93
CA LEU A 252 -10.99 -14.80 0.37
C LEU A 252 -9.51 -14.57 0.14
N ASN A 253 -8.95 -13.53 0.75
CA ASN A 253 -7.54 -13.22 0.62
C ASN A 253 -6.88 -13.16 2.00
N PHE A 254 -5.69 -13.74 2.09
CA PHE A 254 -4.83 -13.69 3.26
C PHE A 254 -3.44 -13.21 2.84
N ASP A 255 -2.96 -12.16 3.51
CA ASP A 255 -1.65 -11.59 3.30
C ASP A 255 -0.89 -11.49 4.61
N THR A 256 0.40 -11.68 4.53
CA THR A 256 1.30 -11.47 5.66
C THR A 256 2.65 -10.96 5.17
N ALA A 257 3.28 -10.11 5.96
CA ALA A 257 4.64 -9.65 5.74
C ALA A 257 5.43 -9.61 7.04
N ILE A 258 6.72 -9.83 6.90
CA ILE A 258 7.73 -9.55 7.91
C ILE A 258 8.56 -8.40 7.36
N ASN A 259 8.64 -7.29 8.11
CA ASN A 259 9.46 -6.14 7.80
C ASN A 259 10.54 -5.99 8.87
N HIS A 260 11.77 -5.71 8.44
CA HIS A 260 12.90 -5.46 9.31
C HIS A 260 13.48 -4.09 9.00
N LEU A 261 13.41 -3.19 9.98
CA LEU A 261 13.96 -1.85 9.88
C LEU A 261 15.49 -1.90 9.84
N LEU A 262 16.09 -1.06 9.03
CA LEU A 262 17.52 -1.03 8.75
C LEU A 262 18.13 0.33 9.10
N GLY A 263 19.45 0.37 9.21
CA GLY A 263 20.21 1.60 9.39
C GLY A 263 19.61 2.52 10.44
N SER A 264 19.47 3.80 10.10
CA SER A 264 18.96 4.82 11.02
C SER A 264 17.53 4.57 11.52
N ALA A 265 16.70 3.83 10.78
CA ALA A 265 15.37 3.46 11.26
C ALA A 265 15.46 2.42 12.38
N GLY A 266 16.28 1.39 12.18
CA GLY A 266 16.47 0.32 13.18
C GLY A 266 17.23 0.76 14.45
N GLU A 267 18.13 1.75 14.32
CA GLU A 267 18.95 2.27 15.40
C GLU A 267 18.30 3.45 16.15
N SER A 268 17.14 3.92 15.70
CA SER A 268 16.45 5.04 16.29
C SER A 268 16.02 4.77 17.74
N PRO A 269 16.18 5.74 18.66
CA PRO A 269 15.67 5.62 20.02
C PRO A 269 14.13 5.52 20.11
N ILE A 270 13.42 5.88 19.04
CA ILE A 270 11.95 5.71 18.94
C ILE A 270 11.58 4.25 18.60
N THR A 271 12.48 3.53 17.94
CA THR A 271 12.25 2.15 17.52
C THR A 271 12.36 1.18 18.70
N GLN A 272 11.24 0.55 19.04
CA GLN A 272 11.16 -0.45 20.13
C GLN A 272 11.34 -1.87 19.58
N ARG A 273 10.91 -2.09 18.33
CA ARG A 273 10.99 -3.41 17.68
C ARG A 273 11.39 -3.24 16.21
N VAL A 274 12.57 -3.72 15.87
CA VAL A 274 13.11 -3.64 14.50
C VAL A 274 12.46 -4.63 13.54
N THR A 275 11.91 -5.74 14.02
CA THR A 275 11.22 -6.75 13.18
C THR A 275 9.73 -6.72 13.49
N GLN A 276 8.93 -6.45 12.49
CA GLN A 276 7.50 -6.25 12.60
C GLN A 276 6.75 -7.19 11.68
N HIS A 277 5.52 -7.54 12.06
CA HIS A 277 4.65 -8.45 11.32
C HIS A 277 3.33 -7.75 10.99
N VAL A 278 2.85 -7.99 9.78
CA VAL A 278 1.54 -7.54 9.31
C VAL A 278 0.74 -8.75 8.85
N PHE A 279 -0.54 -8.79 9.21
CA PHE A 279 -1.48 -9.82 8.77
C PHE A 279 -2.75 -9.14 8.27
N VAL A 280 -3.24 -9.55 7.12
CA VAL A 280 -4.49 -9.07 6.55
C VAL A 280 -5.34 -10.26 6.14
N LEU A 281 -6.60 -10.27 6.54
CA LEU A 281 -7.61 -11.21 6.07
C LEU A 281 -8.76 -10.42 5.46
N SER A 282 -9.13 -10.75 4.23
CA SER A 282 -10.22 -10.06 3.55
C SER A 282 -11.14 -11.01 2.81
N ILE A 283 -12.41 -10.61 2.72
CA ILE A 283 -13.41 -11.22 1.87
C ILE A 283 -13.97 -10.17 0.92
N ALA A 284 -14.04 -10.49 -0.35
CA ALA A 284 -14.50 -9.54 -1.35
C ALA A 284 -15.32 -10.21 -2.46
N TYR A 285 -16.12 -9.38 -3.12
CA TYR A 285 -16.87 -9.73 -4.32
C TYR A 285 -16.29 -9.01 -5.53
N SER A 286 -16.10 -9.76 -6.63
CA SER A 286 -15.55 -9.25 -7.89
C SER A 286 -16.64 -9.17 -8.94
N TRP A 287 -16.79 -7.98 -9.55
CA TRP A 287 -17.58 -7.73 -10.75
C TRP A 287 -16.62 -7.59 -11.94
N GLN A 288 -16.88 -8.36 -12.98
CA GLN A 288 -16.11 -8.34 -14.23
C GLN A 288 -17.05 -8.13 -15.40
#